data_cedca1526eef32e5d46e346cffc34e49
#
_entry.id   cedca1526eef32e5d46e346cffc34e49
#
_cell.length_a   1.000
_cell.length_b   1.000
_cell.length_c   1.000
_cell.angle_alpha   90.00
_cell.angle_beta   90.00
_cell.angle_gamma   90.00
#
_symmetry.space_group_name_H-M   'P 1'
#
loop_
_entity.id
_entity.type
_entity.pdbx_description
1 polymer ?
#
loop_
_entity_poly.entity_id
_entity_poly.type
_entity_poly.pdbx_seq_one_letter_code
_entity_poly.pdbx_strand_id
1 'polypeptide(L)'
;MVFTGVTRSSGRQADSLRRVMGKARSKLPPKVLAVSSGKGGVGKTNVVANLALALIRKGNRVLIFDADIGLNNIDILLGLTPRYHIGHLFNGEKTIEEILVDGPKGLKVLPASNGWQELTMLDNKKKMLLMEELDRLMGDYDYLIFDTAAGISSNVTYFCSAAHEILLVATPEPTSHTDVYALIKVLFQKHNQKQFKMIINSVKSEREALGIYRRLTDVVDRFLPHVSLDYLGYILYDENVTRSVRQQKPVVELYPHSQVSQCIHRLSEKIIETRNQIPEEGDRPFLWKNVFEVR
;
A
#
# COMPACT_ATOMS: atom_id res chain seq x y z
N MET A 1 -48.93 36.79 -12.01
CA MET A 1 -48.29 35.79 -12.86
C MET A 1 -46.81 36.06 -12.85
N VAL A 2 -46.04 35.29 -12.10
CA VAL A 2 -44.56 35.33 -12.15
C VAL A 2 -44.07 33.90 -12.12
N PHE A 3 -43.37 33.53 -13.17
CA PHE A 3 -42.70 32.26 -13.34
C PHE A 3 -41.44 32.20 -12.45
N THR A 4 -41.37 31.22 -11.61
CA THR A 4 -40.10 30.76 -10.98
C THR A 4 -39.98 29.29 -11.25
N GLY A 5 -39.09 28.95 -12.16
CA GLY A 5 -38.71 27.57 -12.41
C GLY A 5 -37.34 27.52 -13.06
N VAL A 6 -36.57 26.57 -12.58
CA VAL A 6 -35.34 26.02 -13.21
C VAL A 6 -34.03 26.63 -12.79
N THR A 7 -33.37 25.96 -11.84
CA THR A 7 -31.92 25.71 -11.88
C THR A 7 -31.53 24.60 -10.86
N ARG A 8 -31.76 23.33 -11.20
CA ARG A 8 -31.21 22.18 -10.43
C ARG A 8 -30.70 21.02 -11.29
N SER A 9 -30.39 21.22 -12.57
CA SER A 9 -29.97 20.09 -13.43
C SER A 9 -28.49 20.09 -13.85
N SER A 10 -27.78 21.21 -13.69
CA SER A 10 -26.39 21.32 -14.19
C SER A 10 -25.35 20.57 -13.36
N GLY A 11 -25.55 20.36 -12.06
CA GLY A 11 -24.61 19.66 -11.18
C GLY A 11 -24.50 18.14 -11.46
N ARG A 12 -25.67 17.50 -11.68
CA ARG A 12 -25.69 16.03 -11.92
C ARG A 12 -25.12 15.65 -13.29
N GLN A 13 -25.27 16.48 -14.30
CA GLN A 13 -24.67 16.24 -15.62
C GLN A 13 -23.16 16.46 -15.62
N ALA A 14 -22.66 17.46 -14.90
CA ALA A 14 -21.23 17.67 -14.74
C ALA A 14 -20.55 16.53 -13.97
N ASP A 15 -21.21 15.98 -12.94
CA ASP A 15 -20.69 14.82 -12.16
C ASP A 15 -20.76 13.53 -12.97
N SER A 16 -21.80 13.31 -13.78
CA SER A 16 -21.85 12.17 -14.68
C SER A 16 -20.83 12.26 -15.82
N LEU A 17 -20.60 13.46 -16.37
CA LEU A 17 -19.54 13.70 -17.37
C LEU A 17 -18.14 13.53 -16.78
N ARG A 18 -17.90 13.98 -15.54
CA ARG A 18 -16.63 13.73 -14.83
C ARG A 18 -16.40 12.25 -14.56
N ARG A 19 -17.44 11.49 -14.20
CA ARG A 19 -17.38 10.03 -14.06
C ARG A 19 -17.10 9.31 -15.39
N VAL A 20 -17.70 9.75 -16.48
CA VAL A 20 -17.49 9.18 -17.83
C VAL A 20 -16.09 9.55 -18.35
N MET A 21 -15.65 10.80 -18.19
CA MET A 21 -14.30 11.23 -18.59
C MET A 21 -13.20 10.65 -17.70
N GLY A 22 -13.47 10.38 -16.40
CA GLY A 22 -12.54 9.68 -15.51
C GLY A 22 -12.36 8.19 -15.85
N LYS A 23 -13.44 7.55 -16.36
CA LYS A 23 -13.38 6.12 -16.78
C LYS A 23 -12.59 5.86 -18.06
N ALA A 24 -12.27 6.89 -18.86
CA ALA A 24 -11.56 6.72 -20.13
C ALA A 24 -10.01 6.67 -20.00
N ARG A 25 -9.45 6.79 -18.78
CA ARG A 25 -8.00 7.05 -18.60
C ARG A 25 -7.11 5.84 -18.35
N SER A 26 -7.60 4.68 -17.93
CA SER A 26 -6.76 3.50 -17.75
C SER A 26 -7.50 2.24 -18.18
N LYS A 27 -7.05 1.61 -19.26
CA LYS A 27 -7.48 0.28 -19.68
C LYS A 27 -6.88 -0.83 -18.81
N LEU A 28 -5.88 -0.48 -17.95
CA LEU A 28 -5.21 -1.45 -17.10
C LEU A 28 -5.98 -1.65 -15.79
N PRO A 29 -6.15 -2.89 -15.34
CA PRO A 29 -6.79 -3.18 -14.07
C PRO A 29 -5.99 -2.61 -12.89
N PRO A 30 -6.66 -2.34 -11.75
CA PRO A 30 -6.00 -1.86 -10.55
C PRO A 30 -4.95 -2.84 -10.04
N LYS A 31 -3.88 -2.32 -9.47
CA LYS A 31 -2.78 -3.11 -8.91
C LYS A 31 -2.76 -2.98 -7.39
N VAL A 32 -2.70 -4.12 -6.70
CA VAL A 32 -2.62 -4.19 -5.24
C VAL A 32 -1.20 -4.47 -4.82
N LEU A 33 -0.65 -3.62 -3.97
CA LEU A 33 0.68 -3.74 -3.39
C LEU A 33 0.55 -3.94 -1.88
N ALA A 34 1.23 -4.93 -1.31
CA ALA A 34 1.41 -5.02 0.13
C ALA A 34 2.84 -4.57 0.48
N VAL A 35 2.96 -3.55 1.31
CA VAL A 35 4.25 -3.13 1.86
C VAL A 35 4.39 -3.72 3.24
N SER A 36 5.39 -4.58 3.44
CA SER A 36 5.58 -5.33 4.67
C SER A 36 7.04 -5.36 5.13
N SER A 37 7.27 -5.76 6.37
CA SER A 37 8.59 -5.90 6.94
C SER A 37 8.60 -6.93 8.07
N GLY A 38 9.70 -7.60 8.27
CA GLY A 38 9.86 -8.53 9.40
C GLY A 38 9.95 -7.82 10.76
N LYS A 39 10.40 -6.55 10.78
CA LYS A 39 10.68 -5.77 12.00
C LYS A 39 9.95 -4.43 11.99
N GLY A 40 9.52 -3.97 13.17
CA GLY A 40 9.01 -2.61 13.37
C GLY A 40 10.11 -1.55 13.23
N GLY A 41 9.73 -0.32 12.89
CA GLY A 41 10.64 0.83 12.84
C GLY A 41 11.52 0.92 11.59
N VAL A 42 11.40 0.04 10.61
CA VAL A 42 12.17 0.09 9.35
C VAL A 42 11.72 1.18 8.38
N GLY A 43 10.72 1.97 8.73
CA GLY A 43 10.20 3.07 7.91
C GLY A 43 9.13 2.69 6.89
N LYS A 44 8.47 1.55 7.07
CA LYS A 44 7.44 1.02 6.18
C LYS A 44 6.34 2.04 5.83
N THR A 45 5.65 2.60 6.83
CA THR A 45 4.60 3.63 6.66
C THR A 45 5.10 4.87 5.92
N ASN A 46 6.36 5.30 6.19
CA ASN A 46 6.98 6.38 5.42
C ASN A 46 7.16 6.02 3.95
N VAL A 47 7.61 4.78 3.67
CA VAL A 47 7.73 4.28 2.29
C VAL A 47 6.36 4.29 1.61
N VAL A 48 5.31 3.78 2.27
CA VAL A 48 3.94 3.74 1.74
C VAL A 48 3.42 5.12 1.40
N ALA A 49 3.43 6.06 2.35
CA ALA A 49 2.91 7.42 2.15
C ALA A 49 3.61 8.16 1.01
N ASN A 50 4.94 8.09 0.99
CA ASN A 50 5.74 8.78 0.01
C ASN A 50 5.64 8.14 -1.39
N LEU A 51 5.59 6.80 -1.46
CA LEU A 51 5.38 6.05 -2.71
C LEU A 51 4.01 6.37 -3.31
N ALA A 52 2.95 6.40 -2.49
CA ALA A 52 1.61 6.76 -2.92
C ALA A 52 1.57 8.16 -3.56
N LEU A 53 2.19 9.16 -2.93
CA LEU A 53 2.26 10.50 -3.50
C LEU A 53 3.12 10.57 -4.76
N ALA A 54 4.20 9.79 -4.85
CA ALA A 54 5.01 9.70 -6.06
C ALA A 54 4.21 9.10 -7.24
N LEU A 55 3.37 8.09 -6.98
CA LEU A 55 2.46 7.51 -7.98
C LEU A 55 1.37 8.52 -8.40
N ILE A 56 0.80 9.28 -7.46
CA ILE A 56 -0.18 10.33 -7.75
C ILE A 56 0.42 11.43 -8.62
N ARG A 57 1.65 11.87 -8.35
CA ARG A 57 2.35 12.86 -9.18
C ARG A 57 2.54 12.41 -10.63
N LYS A 58 2.53 11.11 -10.87
CA LYS A 58 2.58 10.51 -12.21
C LYS A 58 1.20 10.25 -12.82
N GLY A 59 0.13 10.80 -12.22
CA GLY A 59 -1.23 10.78 -12.73
C GLY A 59 -2.06 9.56 -12.33
N ASN A 60 -1.58 8.73 -11.39
CA ASN A 60 -2.33 7.58 -10.90
C ASN A 60 -3.25 7.96 -9.74
N ARG A 61 -4.36 7.23 -9.59
CA ARG A 61 -5.28 7.30 -8.46
C ARG A 61 -4.87 6.24 -7.45
N VAL A 62 -4.62 6.64 -6.21
CA VAL A 62 -4.08 5.74 -5.19
C VAL A 62 -4.98 5.75 -3.96
N LEU A 63 -5.28 4.54 -3.47
CA LEU A 63 -5.88 4.28 -2.18
C LEU A 63 -4.85 3.59 -1.28
N ILE A 64 -4.63 4.12 -0.08
CA ILE A 64 -3.92 3.41 0.97
C ILE A 64 -4.94 2.78 1.92
N PHE A 65 -4.75 1.52 2.25
CA PHE A 65 -5.39 0.91 3.40
C PHE A 65 -4.36 0.72 4.51
N ASP A 66 -4.59 1.37 5.66
CA ASP A 66 -3.82 1.15 6.87
C ASP A 66 -4.20 -0.22 7.45
N ALA A 67 -3.40 -1.23 7.16
CA ALA A 67 -3.60 -2.60 7.61
C ALA A 67 -2.80 -2.92 8.89
N ASP A 68 -2.16 -1.92 9.51
CA ASP A 68 -1.58 -2.00 10.86
C ASP A 68 -2.67 -1.76 11.91
N ILE A 69 -3.57 -2.75 12.00
CA ILE A 69 -4.78 -2.68 12.81
C ILE A 69 -4.41 -2.59 14.30
N GLY A 70 -4.63 -1.43 14.89
CA GLY A 70 -4.35 -1.14 16.31
C GLY A 70 -3.32 -0.03 16.55
N LEU A 71 -2.47 0.28 15.58
CA LEU A 71 -1.48 1.36 15.65
C LEU A 71 -1.59 2.22 14.38
N ASN A 72 -2.50 3.19 14.36
CA ASN A 72 -2.65 4.10 13.24
C ASN A 72 -1.40 4.96 13.07
N ASN A 73 -0.66 4.70 12.02
CA ASN A 73 0.57 5.41 11.73
C ASN A 73 0.47 6.29 10.48
N ILE A 74 -0.39 5.92 9.53
CA ILE A 74 -0.51 6.62 8.25
C ILE A 74 -1.24 7.96 8.40
N ASP A 75 -2.29 8.01 9.21
CA ASP A 75 -3.05 9.23 9.49
C ASP A 75 -2.18 10.28 10.21
N ILE A 76 -1.41 9.85 11.21
CA ILE A 76 -0.46 10.73 11.93
C ILE A 76 0.59 11.28 10.96
N LEU A 77 1.16 10.42 10.10
CA LEU A 77 2.18 10.83 9.15
C LEU A 77 1.67 11.84 8.12
N LEU A 78 0.41 11.75 7.75
CA LEU A 78 -0.25 12.61 6.76
C LEU A 78 -0.99 13.80 7.39
N GLY A 79 -1.00 13.92 8.73
CA GLY A 79 -1.73 14.97 9.45
C GLY A 79 -3.24 14.85 9.29
N LEU A 80 -3.76 13.63 9.17
CA LEU A 80 -5.18 13.36 9.00
C LEU A 80 -5.84 13.09 10.37
N THR A 81 -7.12 13.41 10.47
CA THR A 81 -7.96 13.13 11.64
C THR A 81 -9.21 12.36 11.21
N PRO A 82 -9.10 11.04 11.04
CA PRO A 82 -10.23 10.21 10.64
C PRO A 82 -11.36 10.28 11.66
N ARG A 83 -12.59 10.54 11.20
CA ARG A 83 -13.79 10.50 12.04
C ARG A 83 -14.32 9.08 12.21
N TYR A 84 -14.19 8.28 11.17
CA TYR A 84 -14.65 6.90 11.08
C TYR A 84 -13.49 5.99 10.66
N HIS A 85 -13.62 4.70 10.93
CA HIS A 85 -12.62 3.66 10.64
C HIS A 85 -13.31 2.33 10.30
N ILE A 86 -12.55 1.32 9.91
CA ILE A 86 -13.10 0.01 9.49
C ILE A 86 -13.99 -0.66 10.54
N GLY A 87 -13.87 -0.34 11.82
CA GLY A 87 -14.78 -0.82 12.87
C GLY A 87 -16.24 -0.42 12.63
N HIS A 88 -16.49 0.81 12.16
CA HIS A 88 -17.84 1.27 11.83
C HIS A 88 -18.42 0.53 10.60
N LEU A 89 -17.56 0.08 9.66
CA LEU A 89 -17.96 -0.78 8.56
C LEU A 89 -18.43 -2.15 9.08
N PHE A 90 -17.61 -2.76 9.96
CA PHE A 90 -17.92 -4.09 10.51
C PHE A 90 -19.16 -4.11 11.39
N ASN A 91 -19.49 -2.99 12.02
CA ASN A 91 -20.73 -2.84 12.80
C ASN A 91 -21.94 -2.46 11.93
N GLY A 92 -21.77 -2.22 10.62
CA GLY A 92 -22.84 -1.76 9.72
C GLY A 92 -23.28 -0.32 9.95
N GLU A 93 -22.48 0.48 10.66
CA GLU A 93 -22.79 1.87 10.99
C GLU A 93 -22.47 2.84 9.84
N LYS A 94 -21.47 2.48 9.00
CA LYS A 94 -20.95 3.28 7.89
C LYS A 94 -20.60 2.42 6.69
N THR A 95 -20.75 2.98 5.49
CA THR A 95 -20.23 2.40 4.25
C THR A 95 -18.73 2.66 4.13
N ILE A 96 -18.04 1.91 3.25
CA ILE A 96 -16.61 2.08 3.06
C ILE A 96 -16.29 3.47 2.48
N GLU A 97 -17.14 4.03 1.62
CA GLU A 97 -16.99 5.36 1.04
C GLU A 97 -17.09 6.47 2.10
N GLU A 98 -17.97 6.30 3.10
CA GLU A 98 -18.10 7.25 4.22
C GLU A 98 -16.91 7.24 5.18
N ILE A 99 -16.15 6.14 5.19
CA ILE A 99 -14.96 5.97 6.03
C ILE A 99 -13.72 6.56 5.36
N LEU A 100 -13.67 6.58 4.02
CA LEU A 100 -12.51 7.09 3.29
C LEU A 100 -12.18 8.53 3.68
N VAL A 101 -10.91 8.77 3.95
CA VAL A 101 -10.37 10.10 4.28
C VAL A 101 -9.61 10.67 3.10
N ASP A 102 -9.83 11.96 2.83
CA ASP A 102 -9.05 12.70 1.83
C ASP A 102 -7.68 13.06 2.39
N GLY A 103 -6.65 12.53 1.76
CA GLY A 103 -5.25 12.88 1.98
C GLY A 103 -4.73 13.92 0.98
N PRO A 104 -3.45 14.25 1.04
CA PRO A 104 -2.84 15.24 0.16
C PRO A 104 -2.89 14.80 -1.31
N LYS A 105 -3.07 15.79 -2.22
CA LYS A 105 -3.03 15.60 -3.69
C LYS A 105 -4.04 14.61 -4.26
N GLY A 106 -5.14 14.35 -3.57
CA GLY A 106 -6.17 13.39 -4.02
C GLY A 106 -5.89 11.94 -3.61
N LEU A 107 -4.90 11.72 -2.73
CA LEU A 107 -4.73 10.46 -2.04
C LEU A 107 -6.00 10.13 -1.24
N LYS A 108 -6.46 8.88 -1.31
CA LYS A 108 -7.47 8.38 -0.39
C LYS A 108 -6.85 7.42 0.61
N VAL A 109 -7.31 7.49 1.84
CA VAL A 109 -6.86 6.62 2.94
C VAL A 109 -8.06 5.95 3.56
N LEU A 110 -8.01 4.63 3.67
CA LEU A 110 -8.93 3.84 4.48
C LEU A 110 -8.26 3.60 5.83
N PRO A 111 -8.69 4.29 6.89
CA PRO A 111 -8.03 4.20 8.18
C PRO A 111 -8.38 2.90 8.90
N ALA A 112 -7.38 2.32 9.57
CA ALA A 112 -7.60 1.27 10.55
C ALA A 112 -8.37 1.81 11.78
N SER A 113 -8.55 0.99 12.78
CA SER A 113 -9.20 1.42 14.02
C SER A 113 -8.18 1.79 15.08
N ASN A 114 -8.37 2.94 15.73
CA ASN A 114 -7.61 3.32 16.92
C ASN A 114 -8.11 2.57 18.16
N GLY A 115 -7.25 1.73 18.75
CA GLY A 115 -7.46 1.20 20.10
C GLY A 115 -8.55 0.14 20.27
N TRP A 116 -9.16 -0.35 19.21
CA TRP A 116 -10.14 -1.44 19.29
C TRP A 116 -9.40 -2.79 19.27
N GLN A 117 -9.11 -3.31 20.48
CA GLN A 117 -8.45 -4.61 20.66
C GLN A 117 -9.15 -5.75 19.93
N GLU A 118 -10.48 -5.67 19.75
CA GLU A 118 -11.30 -6.65 19.04
C GLU A 118 -10.98 -6.77 17.55
N LEU A 119 -10.29 -5.78 16.96
CA LEU A 119 -9.91 -5.79 15.55
C LEU A 119 -8.46 -6.24 15.32
N THR A 120 -7.69 -6.48 16.38
CA THR A 120 -6.30 -6.97 16.24
C THR A 120 -6.24 -8.36 15.60
N MET A 121 -7.33 -9.13 15.68
CA MET A 121 -7.53 -10.38 14.93
C MET A 121 -8.84 -10.29 14.14
N LEU A 122 -8.75 -9.99 12.87
CA LEU A 122 -9.90 -10.09 11.97
C LEU A 122 -10.30 -11.56 11.81
N ASP A 123 -11.54 -11.88 12.13
CA ASP A 123 -12.12 -13.18 11.77
C ASP A 123 -12.35 -13.29 10.26
N ASN A 124 -12.65 -14.49 9.79
CA ASN A 124 -12.83 -14.74 8.35
C ASN A 124 -13.99 -13.95 7.75
N LYS A 125 -15.07 -13.70 8.51
CA LYS A 125 -16.22 -12.94 8.03
C LYS A 125 -15.87 -11.48 7.79
N LYS A 126 -15.16 -10.84 8.75
CA LYS A 126 -14.68 -9.46 8.63
C LYS A 126 -13.66 -9.32 7.50
N LYS A 127 -12.78 -10.32 7.33
CA LYS A 127 -11.83 -10.36 6.20
C LYS A 127 -12.54 -10.42 4.86
N MET A 128 -13.54 -11.30 4.71
CA MET A 128 -14.36 -11.38 3.49
C MET A 128 -15.06 -10.07 3.20
N LEU A 129 -15.81 -9.54 4.17
CA LEU A 129 -16.52 -8.28 4.00
C LEU A 129 -15.59 -7.15 3.56
N LEU A 130 -14.41 -7.03 4.20
CA LEU A 130 -13.44 -6.00 3.84
C LEU A 130 -12.92 -6.17 2.41
N MET A 131 -12.63 -7.41 1.98
CA MET A 131 -12.17 -7.65 0.60
C MET A 131 -13.25 -7.36 -0.43
N GLU A 132 -14.51 -7.73 -0.18
CA GLU A 132 -15.64 -7.43 -1.06
C GLU A 132 -15.85 -5.91 -1.21
N GLU A 133 -15.73 -5.17 -0.10
CA GLU A 133 -15.84 -3.72 -0.11
C GLU A 133 -14.67 -3.06 -0.85
N LEU A 134 -13.44 -3.56 -0.64
CA LEU A 134 -12.27 -3.08 -1.38
C LEU A 134 -12.38 -3.38 -2.88
N ASP A 135 -12.84 -4.57 -3.27
CA ASP A 135 -13.05 -4.91 -4.69
C ASP A 135 -14.04 -3.96 -5.37
N ARG A 136 -15.10 -3.53 -4.68
CA ARG A 136 -16.04 -2.53 -5.20
C ARG A 136 -15.38 -1.16 -5.45
N LEU A 137 -14.45 -0.76 -4.59
CA LEU A 137 -13.71 0.49 -4.74
C LEU A 137 -12.64 0.45 -5.84
N MET A 138 -12.13 -0.74 -6.18
CA MET A 138 -10.98 -0.89 -7.07
C MET A 138 -11.18 -0.25 -8.47
N GLY A 139 -12.43 -0.15 -8.96
CA GLY A 139 -12.75 0.51 -10.23
C GLY A 139 -12.37 2.01 -10.28
N ASP A 140 -12.23 2.64 -9.14
CA ASP A 140 -11.94 4.07 -9.02
C ASP A 140 -10.44 4.37 -8.81
N TYR A 141 -9.60 3.34 -8.61
CA TYR A 141 -8.18 3.49 -8.31
C TYR A 141 -7.29 2.71 -9.29
N ASP A 142 -6.07 3.20 -9.46
CA ASP A 142 -5.04 2.53 -10.24
C ASP A 142 -4.15 1.66 -9.34
N TYR A 143 -4.00 2.07 -8.08
CA TYR A 143 -3.26 1.34 -7.05
C TYR A 143 -4.01 1.30 -5.71
N LEU A 144 -4.02 0.12 -5.08
CA LEU A 144 -4.31 -0.07 -3.67
C LEU A 144 -3.03 -0.48 -2.96
N ILE A 145 -2.65 0.21 -1.90
CA ILE A 145 -1.44 -0.09 -1.13
C ILE A 145 -1.85 -0.47 0.29
N PHE A 146 -1.53 -1.69 0.69
CA PHE A 146 -1.66 -2.13 2.07
C PHE A 146 -0.41 -1.72 2.87
N ASP A 147 -0.56 -0.87 3.88
CA ASP A 147 0.48 -0.64 4.90
C ASP A 147 0.27 -1.66 6.02
N THR A 148 1.00 -2.78 5.98
CA THR A 148 0.78 -3.87 6.94
C THR A 148 1.49 -3.58 8.27
N ALA A 149 1.10 -4.26 9.35
CA ALA A 149 1.93 -4.31 10.54
C ALA A 149 3.28 -4.99 10.26
N ALA A 150 4.22 -4.88 11.18
CA ALA A 150 5.48 -5.60 11.11
C ALA A 150 5.33 -7.06 11.60
N GLY A 151 6.23 -7.95 11.16
CA GLY A 151 6.31 -9.33 11.63
C GLY A 151 5.48 -10.31 10.81
N ILE A 152 5.02 -11.38 11.45
CA ILE A 152 4.44 -12.57 10.81
C ILE A 152 3.04 -12.92 11.32
N SER A 153 2.29 -11.94 11.83
CA SER A 153 0.93 -12.16 12.32
C SER A 153 -0.01 -12.63 11.21
N SER A 154 -1.14 -13.22 11.59
CA SER A 154 -2.13 -13.70 10.63
C SER A 154 -2.69 -12.59 9.74
N ASN A 155 -2.83 -11.37 10.23
CA ASN A 155 -3.27 -10.23 9.45
C ASN A 155 -2.20 -9.82 8.42
N VAL A 156 -0.92 -9.75 8.83
CA VAL A 156 0.20 -9.43 7.91
C VAL A 156 0.25 -10.43 6.76
N THR A 157 0.25 -11.73 7.07
CA THR A 157 0.32 -12.78 6.05
C THR A 157 -0.93 -12.79 5.17
N TYR A 158 -2.10 -12.48 5.72
CA TYR A 158 -3.34 -12.38 4.96
C TYR A 158 -3.29 -11.25 3.92
N PHE A 159 -2.95 -10.01 4.33
CA PHE A 159 -2.88 -8.87 3.38
C PHE A 159 -1.75 -9.03 2.37
N CYS A 160 -0.62 -9.60 2.77
CA CYS A 160 0.44 -9.96 1.83
C CYS A 160 -0.05 -10.96 0.78
N SER A 161 -0.83 -11.98 1.19
CA SER A 161 -1.33 -13.01 0.26
C SER A 161 -2.45 -12.50 -0.65
N ALA A 162 -3.20 -11.48 -0.23
CA ALA A 162 -4.23 -10.84 -1.04
C ALA A 162 -3.66 -9.86 -2.08
N ALA A 163 -2.41 -9.43 -1.94
CA ALA A 163 -1.78 -8.47 -2.85
C ALA A 163 -1.26 -9.12 -4.13
N HIS A 164 -1.20 -8.34 -5.21
CA HIS A 164 -0.58 -8.76 -6.47
C HIS A 164 0.95 -8.74 -6.42
N GLU A 165 1.52 -7.84 -5.60
CA GLU A 165 2.96 -7.75 -5.35
C GLU A 165 3.23 -7.48 -3.88
N ILE A 166 4.23 -8.14 -3.33
CA ILE A 166 4.70 -7.98 -1.96
C ILE A 166 6.02 -7.21 -1.98
N LEU A 167 6.00 -5.99 -1.43
CA LEU A 167 7.16 -5.13 -1.28
C LEU A 167 7.72 -5.27 0.14
N LEU A 168 8.88 -5.87 0.28
CA LEU A 168 9.53 -6.07 1.56
C LEU A 168 10.50 -4.92 1.84
N VAL A 169 10.40 -4.33 3.02
CA VAL A 169 11.28 -3.25 3.46
C VAL A 169 12.27 -3.77 4.50
N ALA A 170 13.57 -3.61 4.24
CA ALA A 170 14.65 -3.91 5.16
C ALA A 170 15.55 -2.68 5.36
N THR A 171 16.30 -2.66 6.46
CA THR A 171 17.33 -1.65 6.78
C THR A 171 18.71 -2.30 6.87
N PRO A 172 19.80 -1.54 6.98
CA PRO A 172 21.16 -2.08 7.19
C PRO A 172 21.33 -2.92 8.47
N GLU A 173 20.39 -2.84 9.41
CA GLU A 173 20.45 -3.59 10.66
C GLU A 173 20.39 -5.11 10.42
N PRO A 174 21.34 -5.91 10.98
CA PRO A 174 21.37 -7.36 10.80
C PRO A 174 20.07 -8.08 11.19
N THR A 175 19.42 -7.63 12.29
CA THR A 175 18.14 -8.18 12.75
C THR A 175 17.03 -7.99 11.73
N SER A 176 17.01 -6.87 10.99
CA SER A 176 16.04 -6.62 9.93
C SER A 176 16.13 -7.69 8.82
N HIS A 177 17.33 -8.17 8.50
CA HIS A 177 17.54 -9.21 7.49
C HIS A 177 16.98 -10.56 7.92
N THR A 178 17.25 -10.97 9.17
CA THR A 178 16.73 -12.22 9.74
C THR A 178 15.20 -12.20 9.80
N ASP A 179 14.62 -11.08 10.19
CA ASP A 179 13.17 -10.94 10.33
C ASP A 179 12.47 -10.94 8.98
N VAL A 180 13.06 -10.32 7.95
CA VAL A 180 12.53 -10.37 6.56
C VAL A 180 12.62 -11.80 6.03
N TYR A 181 13.73 -12.52 6.25
CA TYR A 181 13.81 -13.92 5.86
C TYR A 181 12.74 -14.78 6.54
N ALA A 182 12.48 -14.56 7.83
CA ALA A 182 11.43 -15.27 8.55
C ALA A 182 10.03 -14.98 7.95
N LEU A 183 9.76 -13.73 7.56
CA LEU A 183 8.52 -13.35 6.89
C LEU A 183 8.36 -14.03 5.52
N ILE A 184 9.42 -14.01 4.68
CA ILE A 184 9.44 -14.71 3.39
C ILE A 184 9.15 -16.20 3.59
N LYS A 185 9.84 -16.85 4.54
CA LYS A 185 9.65 -18.26 4.84
C LYS A 185 8.20 -18.59 5.21
N VAL A 186 7.57 -17.79 6.08
CA VAL A 186 6.18 -18.00 6.50
C VAL A 186 5.22 -17.80 5.33
N LEU A 187 5.39 -16.74 4.52
CA LEU A 187 4.57 -16.49 3.35
C LEU A 187 4.70 -17.58 2.30
N PHE A 188 5.91 -18.09 2.07
CA PHE A 188 6.14 -19.22 1.18
C PHE A 188 5.50 -20.51 1.71
N GLN A 189 5.79 -20.89 2.95
CA GLN A 189 5.37 -22.19 3.51
C GLN A 189 3.86 -22.26 3.77
N LYS A 190 3.23 -21.17 4.23
CA LYS A 190 1.80 -21.16 4.59
C LYS A 190 0.88 -20.67 3.48
N HIS A 191 1.38 -19.83 2.58
CA HIS A 191 0.56 -19.14 1.58
C HIS A 191 1.07 -19.35 0.15
N ASN A 192 2.08 -20.20 -0.07
CA ASN A 192 2.68 -20.50 -1.37
C ASN A 192 3.13 -19.25 -2.15
N GLN A 193 3.47 -18.14 -1.45
CA GLN A 193 3.98 -16.94 -2.08
C GLN A 193 5.43 -17.16 -2.49
N LYS A 194 5.72 -16.92 -3.78
CA LYS A 194 7.02 -17.24 -4.39
C LYS A 194 7.78 -16.03 -4.92
N GLN A 195 7.11 -14.88 -5.02
CA GLN A 195 7.69 -13.68 -5.62
C GLN A 195 7.63 -12.51 -4.64
N PHE A 196 8.78 -11.92 -4.39
CA PHE A 196 8.92 -10.79 -3.48
C PHE A 196 9.79 -9.72 -4.10
N LYS A 197 9.50 -8.44 -3.81
CA LYS A 197 10.32 -7.30 -4.22
C LYS A 197 10.93 -6.63 -3.01
N MET A 198 12.24 -6.39 -3.06
CA MET A 198 13.00 -5.84 -1.93
C MET A 198 13.27 -4.35 -2.11
N ILE A 199 12.98 -3.58 -1.07
CA ILE A 199 13.38 -2.18 -0.89
C ILE A 199 14.35 -2.14 0.30
N ILE A 200 15.58 -1.65 0.08
CA ILE A 200 16.52 -1.43 1.17
C ILE A 200 16.44 0.03 1.59
N ASN A 201 15.91 0.29 2.78
CA ASN A 201 15.68 1.61 3.30
C ASN A 201 16.81 2.09 4.22
N SER A 202 17.00 3.42 4.29
CA SER A 202 17.92 4.07 5.23
C SER A 202 19.40 3.66 5.04
N VAL A 203 19.82 3.47 3.81
CA VAL A 203 21.21 3.17 3.44
C VAL A 203 22.01 4.45 3.17
N LYS A 204 23.34 4.33 3.30
CA LYS A 204 24.28 5.44 2.99
C LYS A 204 24.61 5.52 1.50
N SER A 205 24.48 4.43 0.77
CA SER A 205 24.80 4.34 -0.66
C SER A 205 24.10 3.19 -1.34
N GLU A 206 24.01 3.24 -2.67
CA GLU A 206 23.54 2.13 -3.50
C GLU A 206 24.40 0.88 -3.32
N ARG A 207 25.73 1.04 -3.19
CA ARG A 207 26.66 -0.08 -2.97
C ARG A 207 26.32 -0.83 -1.67
N GLU A 208 25.97 -0.11 -0.60
CA GLU A 208 25.54 -0.72 0.65
C GLU A 208 24.22 -1.50 0.45
N ALA A 209 23.24 -0.88 -0.23
CA ALA A 209 21.97 -1.53 -0.52
C ALA A 209 22.14 -2.83 -1.31
N LEU A 210 22.94 -2.79 -2.38
CA LEU A 210 23.23 -3.98 -3.18
C LEU A 210 23.95 -5.08 -2.38
N GLY A 211 24.86 -4.70 -1.48
CA GLY A 211 25.53 -5.65 -0.59
C GLY A 211 24.55 -6.35 0.37
N ILE A 212 23.57 -5.61 0.90
CA ILE A 212 22.51 -6.17 1.75
C ILE A 212 21.61 -7.09 0.94
N TYR A 213 21.15 -6.62 -0.22
CA TYR A 213 20.29 -7.39 -1.11
C TYR A 213 20.92 -8.73 -1.49
N ARG A 214 22.21 -8.75 -1.92
CA ARG A 214 22.92 -9.98 -2.27
C ARG A 214 22.96 -10.98 -1.12
N ARG A 215 23.31 -10.53 0.07
CA ARG A 215 23.33 -11.42 1.25
C ARG A 215 21.96 -12.04 1.56
N LEU A 216 20.88 -11.26 1.41
CA LEU A 216 19.52 -11.78 1.59
C LEU A 216 19.16 -12.80 0.50
N THR A 217 19.48 -12.49 -0.76
CA THR A 217 19.22 -13.38 -1.90
C THR A 217 19.99 -14.68 -1.76
N ASP A 218 21.28 -14.64 -1.38
CA ASP A 218 22.09 -15.85 -1.14
C ASP A 218 21.46 -16.77 -0.09
N VAL A 219 20.90 -16.20 0.98
CA VAL A 219 20.19 -16.96 2.02
C VAL A 219 18.86 -17.53 1.50
N VAL A 220 18.09 -16.73 0.77
CA VAL A 220 16.80 -17.16 0.19
C VAL A 220 17.05 -18.29 -0.81
N ASP A 221 17.96 -18.13 -1.75
CA ASP A 221 18.28 -19.13 -2.79
C ASP A 221 18.75 -20.44 -2.17
N ARG A 222 19.54 -20.37 -1.09
CA ARG A 222 20.06 -21.55 -0.40
C ARG A 222 18.98 -22.36 0.31
N PHE A 223 18.01 -21.71 0.95
CA PHE A 223 17.06 -22.37 1.84
C PHE A 223 15.63 -22.41 1.31
N LEU A 224 15.31 -21.60 0.31
CA LEU A 224 13.98 -21.49 -0.30
C LEU A 224 14.08 -21.46 -1.84
N PRO A 225 14.55 -22.56 -2.48
CA PRO A 225 14.95 -22.56 -3.91
C PRO A 225 13.84 -22.26 -4.91
N HIS A 226 12.59 -22.16 -4.48
CA HIS A 226 11.44 -21.82 -5.33
C HIS A 226 10.95 -20.39 -5.11
N VAL A 227 11.66 -19.58 -4.35
CA VAL A 227 11.32 -18.19 -4.04
C VAL A 227 12.21 -17.26 -4.86
N SER A 228 11.60 -16.28 -5.55
CA SER A 228 12.30 -15.17 -6.17
C SER A 228 12.25 -13.95 -5.27
N LEU A 229 13.42 -13.33 -5.06
CA LEU A 229 13.55 -12.06 -4.36
C LEU A 229 14.16 -11.03 -5.32
N ASP A 230 13.33 -10.15 -5.86
CA ASP A 230 13.74 -9.17 -6.86
C ASP A 230 14.17 -7.85 -6.21
N TYR A 231 15.24 -7.23 -6.70
CA TYR A 231 15.68 -5.92 -6.25
C TYR A 231 14.84 -4.80 -6.86
N LEU A 232 13.91 -4.21 -6.11
CA LEU A 232 13.15 -3.06 -6.55
C LEU A 232 14.00 -1.78 -6.48
N GLY A 233 14.76 -1.61 -5.36
CA GLY A 233 15.66 -0.48 -5.21
C GLY A 233 15.99 -0.15 -3.76
N TYR A 234 16.40 1.10 -3.54
CA TYR A 234 16.85 1.59 -2.23
C TYR A 234 16.35 3.00 -1.95
N ILE A 235 16.39 3.34 -0.67
CA ILE A 235 16.10 4.68 -0.19
C ILE A 235 17.28 5.12 0.69
N LEU A 236 17.87 6.27 0.38
CA LEU A 236 18.98 6.81 1.13
C LEU A 236 18.51 7.33 2.50
N TYR A 237 19.38 7.21 3.50
CA TYR A 237 19.20 7.90 4.76
C TYR A 237 19.24 9.42 4.51
N ASP A 238 18.25 10.14 5.02
CA ASP A 238 18.16 11.59 4.86
C ASP A 238 17.42 12.17 6.09
N GLU A 239 18.04 13.15 6.76
CA GLU A 239 17.44 13.84 7.91
C GLU A 239 16.12 14.55 7.56
N ASN A 240 15.92 14.89 6.29
CA ASN A 240 14.67 15.49 5.83
C ASN A 240 13.47 14.58 6.06
N VAL A 241 13.65 13.25 6.11
CA VAL A 241 12.60 12.31 6.49
C VAL A 241 12.13 12.58 7.91
N THR A 242 13.04 12.67 8.87
CA THR A 242 12.72 12.98 10.27
C THR A 242 12.06 14.35 10.42
N ARG A 243 12.55 15.35 9.68
CA ARG A 243 11.97 16.70 9.68
C ARG A 243 10.55 16.70 9.10
N SER A 244 10.31 15.93 8.04
CA SER A 244 8.99 15.82 7.39
C SER A 244 7.98 15.11 8.29
N VAL A 245 8.39 14.02 8.96
CA VAL A 245 7.55 13.29 9.94
C VAL A 245 7.10 14.22 11.08
N ARG A 246 8.01 15.03 11.63
CA ARG A 246 7.66 16.01 12.68
C ARG A 246 6.66 17.07 12.22
N GLN A 247 6.62 17.35 10.92
CA GLN A 247 5.66 18.27 10.30
C GLN A 247 4.41 17.58 9.80
N GLN A 248 4.28 16.27 10.00
CA GLN A 248 3.15 15.45 9.53
C GLN A 248 2.89 15.62 8.02
N LYS A 249 3.96 15.66 7.24
CA LYS A 249 3.91 15.78 5.78
C LYS A 249 4.93 14.86 5.13
N PRO A 250 4.61 14.20 4.03
CA PRO A 250 5.55 13.35 3.31
C PRO A 250 6.77 14.10 2.79
N VAL A 251 7.95 13.44 2.83
CA VAL A 251 9.21 14.06 2.41
C VAL A 251 9.21 14.42 0.92
N VAL A 252 8.54 13.65 0.07
CA VAL A 252 8.41 13.97 -1.37
C VAL A 252 7.60 15.24 -1.62
N GLU A 253 6.80 15.69 -0.66
CA GLU A 253 6.05 16.94 -0.74
C GLU A 253 6.87 18.13 -0.24
N LEU A 254 7.50 18.00 0.94
CA LEU A 254 8.27 19.08 1.58
C LEU A 254 9.63 19.29 0.94
N TYR A 255 10.30 18.21 0.54
CA TYR A 255 11.65 18.22 0.00
C TYR A 255 11.75 17.47 -1.34
N PRO A 256 11.03 17.92 -2.39
CA PRO A 256 10.87 17.18 -3.64
C PRO A 256 12.18 16.92 -4.39
N HIS A 257 13.20 17.73 -4.15
CA HIS A 257 14.52 17.61 -4.80
C HIS A 257 15.58 16.90 -3.94
N SER A 258 15.22 16.45 -2.73
CA SER A 258 16.13 15.67 -1.87
C SER A 258 16.48 14.32 -2.48
N GLN A 259 17.62 13.76 -2.07
CA GLN A 259 18.05 12.44 -2.56
C GLN A 259 17.06 11.34 -2.21
N VAL A 260 16.47 11.37 -1.03
CA VAL A 260 15.43 10.43 -0.62
C VAL A 260 14.21 10.51 -1.53
N SER A 261 13.76 11.73 -1.87
CA SER A 261 12.62 11.91 -2.79
C SER A 261 12.91 11.38 -4.19
N GLN A 262 14.13 11.57 -4.70
CA GLN A 262 14.56 10.99 -5.98
C GLN A 262 14.58 9.46 -5.94
N CYS A 263 15.01 8.84 -4.82
CA CYS A 263 14.93 7.39 -4.65
C CYS A 263 13.49 6.90 -4.73
N ILE A 264 12.56 7.56 -4.04
CA ILE A 264 11.14 7.19 -4.03
C ILE A 264 10.51 7.36 -5.42
N HIS A 265 10.86 8.41 -6.15
CA HIS A 265 10.41 8.59 -7.54
C HIS A 265 10.88 7.46 -8.45
N ARG A 266 12.15 7.03 -8.34
CA ARG A 266 12.67 5.86 -9.09
C ARG A 266 11.94 4.58 -8.74
N LEU A 267 11.60 4.35 -7.46
CA LEU A 267 10.78 3.19 -7.06
C LEU A 267 9.39 3.25 -7.71
N SER A 268 8.74 4.41 -7.72
CA SER A 268 7.43 4.58 -8.34
C SER A 268 7.46 4.34 -9.85
N GLU A 269 8.52 4.73 -10.55
CA GLU A 269 8.73 4.46 -11.98
C GLU A 269 8.78 2.96 -12.27
N LYS A 270 9.61 2.23 -11.54
CA LYS A 270 9.71 0.77 -11.69
C LYS A 270 8.39 0.05 -11.42
N ILE A 271 7.60 0.52 -10.44
CA ILE A 271 6.28 -0.05 -10.13
C ILE A 271 5.29 0.19 -11.28
N ILE A 272 5.35 1.36 -11.91
CA ILE A 272 4.52 1.67 -13.08
C ILE A 272 4.95 0.83 -14.27
N GLU A 273 6.25 0.70 -14.55
CA GLU A 273 6.78 -0.12 -15.64
C GLU A 273 6.32 -1.58 -15.53
N THR A 274 6.40 -2.17 -14.34
CA THR A 274 5.94 -3.55 -14.13
C THR A 274 4.42 -3.72 -14.26
N ARG A 275 3.62 -2.68 -13.99
CA ARG A 275 2.18 -2.71 -14.25
C ARG A 275 1.87 -2.74 -15.75
N ASN A 276 2.60 -1.95 -16.53
CA ASN A 276 2.38 -1.82 -17.98
C ASN A 276 2.81 -3.07 -18.77
N GLN A 277 3.60 -3.96 -18.18
CA GLN A 277 4.03 -5.22 -18.79
C GLN A 277 3.01 -6.36 -18.63
N ILE A 278 1.94 -6.16 -17.87
CA ILE A 278 0.92 -7.19 -17.67
C ILE A 278 -0.05 -7.14 -18.85
N PRO A 279 -0.28 -8.28 -19.56
CA PRO A 279 -1.23 -8.33 -20.67
C PRO A 279 -2.64 -7.89 -20.26
N GLU A 280 -3.35 -7.18 -21.16
CA GLU A 280 -4.73 -6.74 -20.94
C GLU A 280 -5.74 -7.90 -20.86
N GLU A 281 -5.36 -9.12 -21.27
CA GLU A 281 -6.24 -10.29 -21.33
C GLU A 281 -6.10 -11.18 -20.09
N GLY A 282 -7.17 -11.30 -19.39
CA GLY A 282 -7.43 -12.29 -18.34
C GLY A 282 -8.24 -11.70 -17.20
N ASP A 283 -9.35 -12.35 -16.85
CA ASP A 283 -10.04 -12.19 -15.59
C ASP A 283 -9.01 -12.23 -14.47
N ARG A 284 -8.54 -11.05 -14.01
CA ARG A 284 -7.72 -11.03 -12.81
C ARG A 284 -8.60 -11.54 -11.68
N PRO A 285 -8.14 -12.55 -10.94
CA PRO A 285 -8.90 -13.03 -9.82
C PRO A 285 -9.15 -11.84 -8.88
N PHE A 286 -10.39 -11.72 -8.40
CA PHE A 286 -10.72 -10.81 -7.32
C PHE A 286 -9.72 -11.01 -6.18
N LEU A 287 -9.47 -9.95 -5.38
CA LEU A 287 -8.51 -9.97 -4.28
C LEU A 287 -8.60 -11.22 -3.38
N TRP A 288 -9.80 -11.73 -3.18
CA TRP A 288 -10.05 -12.89 -2.33
C TRP A 288 -9.79 -14.26 -3.00
N LYS A 289 -9.73 -14.40 -4.34
CA LYS A 289 -9.43 -15.68 -4.98
C LYS A 289 -8.06 -16.23 -4.58
N ASN A 290 -7.05 -15.35 -4.49
CA ASN A 290 -5.69 -15.75 -4.07
C ASN A 290 -5.61 -16.24 -2.60
N VAL A 291 -6.61 -15.91 -1.78
CA VAL A 291 -6.62 -16.22 -0.34
C VAL A 291 -7.34 -17.55 -0.07
N PHE A 292 -8.29 -17.94 -0.90
CA PHE A 292 -9.10 -19.15 -0.69
C PHE A 292 -8.64 -20.37 -1.50
N GLU A 293 -7.77 -20.21 -2.50
CA GLU A 293 -7.23 -21.33 -3.28
C GLU A 293 -6.09 -22.08 -2.56
N VAL A 294 -5.62 -21.61 -1.40
CA VAL A 294 -4.66 -22.33 -0.56
C VAL A 294 -5.42 -23.26 0.39
N ARG A 295 -5.71 -24.47 -0.08
CA ARG A 295 -6.09 -25.64 0.73
C ARG A 295 -4.86 -26.47 1.06
#